data_db232de112151f8fd5ba3945db46ef87
#
_entry.id   db232de112151f8fd5ba3945db46ef87
#
_cell.length_a   1.000
_cell.length_b   1.000
_cell.length_c   1.000
_cell.angle_alpha   90.00
_cell.angle_beta   90.00
_cell.angle_gamma   90.00
#
_symmetry.space_group_name_H-M   'P 1'
#
loop_
_entity.id
_entity.type
_entity.pdbx_description
1 polymer ?
#
loop_
_entity_poly.entity_id
_entity_poly.type
_entity_poly.pdbx_seq_one_letter_code
_entity_poly.pdbx_strand_id
1 'polypeptide(L)'
;MKIGYPCINHSIGKKTVSTFRLSSYTEEKFIQCVNYNLATLVEILKFNIANNFMFFRISSDMIPFASHPICKFDWKEHFKSDLIKIGQLINDHNIRISMHPDQFVLINSKSQEIVNNSIKELEYHTDLLDLMTLDYSAKVQIHIGGVYGDKEKSKKQFISNYKTLLSANIKKRLVIENDDHLYNLKDCIEIHEYIGIPILFDVFHHICFHNNLPLHIALQISNNTWNHSKDGIMMIDYSNQELNQRKGKHSHTLDIKQFEKFILSVSNLDFDIILEIKDKEKSAKKAIEVINKINRNLKSNS
;
A
#
# COMPACT_ATOMS: atom_id res chain seq x y z
N MET A 1 -3.45 -1.98 16.51
CA MET A 1 -4.09 -1.83 15.18
C MET A 1 -4.19 -0.36 14.81
N LYS A 2 -3.56 0.05 13.70
CA LYS A 2 -3.69 1.38 13.09
C LYS A 2 -4.65 1.30 11.92
N ILE A 3 -5.44 2.36 11.69
CA ILE A 3 -6.39 2.45 10.58
C ILE A 3 -6.03 3.63 9.71
N GLY A 4 -6.16 3.46 8.40
CA GLY A 4 -5.92 4.50 7.45
C GLY A 4 -6.64 4.30 6.11
N TYR A 5 -6.24 5.10 5.16
CA TYR A 5 -6.83 5.15 3.81
C TYR A 5 -5.75 5.55 2.78
N PRO A 6 -5.95 5.25 1.47
CA PRO A 6 -4.94 5.53 0.46
C PRO A 6 -5.10 6.88 -0.21
N CYS A 7 -3.98 7.53 -0.44
CA CYS A 7 -3.68 8.57 -1.43
C CYS A 7 -4.41 9.90 -1.33
N ILE A 8 -5.74 9.89 -1.18
CA ILE A 8 -6.60 11.06 -1.32
C ILE A 8 -7.34 11.35 -0.02
N ASN A 9 -7.37 12.62 0.39
CA ASN A 9 -8.21 13.10 1.48
C ASN A 9 -9.21 14.11 0.91
N HIS A 10 -10.51 13.84 1.07
CA HIS A 10 -11.58 14.68 0.55
C HIS A 10 -11.94 15.85 1.48
N SER A 11 -11.48 15.82 2.72
CA SER A 11 -11.86 16.80 3.75
C SER A 11 -10.95 18.02 3.84
N ILE A 12 -9.73 17.96 3.23
CA ILE A 12 -8.80 19.12 3.27
C ILE A 12 -9.13 20.21 2.24
N GLY A 13 -10.21 20.04 1.45
CA GLY A 13 -10.76 21.10 0.59
C GLY A 13 -9.94 21.46 -0.66
N LYS A 14 -8.92 20.67 -1.02
CA LYS A 14 -8.08 20.88 -2.21
C LYS A 14 -7.67 19.57 -2.87
N LYS A 15 -7.10 19.65 -4.08
CA LYS A 15 -6.54 18.48 -4.76
C LYS A 15 -5.36 17.94 -3.96
N THR A 16 -5.39 16.66 -3.61
CA THR A 16 -4.41 16.03 -2.71
C THR A 16 -3.09 15.68 -3.37
N VAL A 17 -3.11 15.35 -4.67
CA VAL A 17 -1.91 15.11 -5.48
C VAL A 17 -2.10 15.75 -6.83
N SER A 18 -1.10 16.46 -7.31
CA SER A 18 -1.06 17.08 -8.64
C SER A 18 -0.14 16.31 -9.55
N THR A 19 -0.55 16.17 -10.81
CA THR A 19 0.26 15.63 -11.90
C THR A 19 0.04 16.46 -13.15
N PHE A 20 0.89 16.25 -14.16
CA PHE A 20 0.78 16.93 -15.45
C PHE A 20 1.19 16.01 -16.59
N ARG A 21 0.86 16.39 -17.83
CA ARG A 21 1.14 15.56 -19.01
C ARG A 21 2.65 15.57 -19.33
N LEU A 22 3.19 14.42 -19.74
CA LEU A 22 4.58 14.28 -20.17
C LEU A 22 4.99 15.30 -21.24
N SER A 23 4.12 15.59 -22.19
CA SER A 23 4.34 16.59 -23.25
C SER A 23 4.54 18.02 -22.75
N SER A 24 4.19 18.30 -21.49
CA SER A 24 4.37 19.61 -20.85
C SER A 24 5.43 19.60 -19.76
N TYR A 25 6.34 18.63 -19.80
CA TYR A 25 7.41 18.53 -18.83
C TYR A 25 8.40 19.70 -19.03
N THR A 26 8.60 20.46 -17.97
CA THR A 26 9.74 21.36 -17.76
C THR A 26 10.19 21.20 -16.31
N GLU A 27 11.47 21.48 -16.04
CA GLU A 27 12.02 21.38 -14.68
C GLU A 27 11.28 22.30 -13.71
N GLU A 28 10.99 23.53 -14.12
CA GLU A 28 10.24 24.49 -13.31
C GLU A 28 8.85 23.96 -12.93
N LYS A 29 8.09 23.43 -13.91
CA LYS A 29 6.78 22.85 -13.67
C LYS A 29 6.85 21.60 -12.79
N PHE A 30 7.88 20.79 -12.96
CA PHE A 30 8.16 19.64 -12.11
C PHE A 30 8.37 20.09 -10.65
N ILE A 31 9.26 21.05 -10.41
CA ILE A 31 9.54 21.60 -9.07
C ILE A 31 8.27 22.17 -8.44
N GLN A 32 7.51 22.97 -9.16
CA GLN A 32 6.25 23.53 -8.67
C GLN A 32 5.24 22.45 -8.28
N CYS A 33 5.12 21.40 -9.10
CA CYS A 33 4.21 20.30 -8.87
C CYS A 33 4.62 19.49 -7.62
N VAL A 34 5.89 19.18 -7.47
CA VAL A 34 6.40 18.43 -6.30
C VAL A 34 6.27 19.26 -5.03
N ASN A 35 6.61 20.53 -5.05
CA ASN A 35 6.41 21.43 -3.89
C ASN A 35 4.94 21.43 -3.43
N TYR A 36 4.00 21.51 -4.36
CA TYR A 36 2.57 21.44 -4.06
C TYR A 36 2.21 20.09 -3.42
N ASN A 37 2.71 18.98 -3.98
CA ASN A 37 2.43 17.63 -3.47
C ASN A 37 2.98 17.42 -2.06
N LEU A 38 4.22 17.82 -1.80
CA LEU A 38 4.86 17.70 -0.48
C LEU A 38 4.14 18.57 0.57
N ALA A 39 3.81 19.82 0.23
CA ALA A 39 3.04 20.68 1.13
C ALA A 39 1.66 20.10 1.44
N THR A 40 1.00 19.52 0.45
CA THR A 40 -0.31 18.87 0.63
C THR A 40 -0.20 17.59 1.46
N LEU A 41 0.86 16.79 1.29
CA LEU A 41 1.13 15.62 2.13
C LEU A 41 1.24 16.01 3.60
N VAL A 42 1.95 17.11 3.93
CA VAL A 42 2.05 17.62 5.31
C VAL A 42 0.67 17.97 5.88
N GLU A 43 -0.21 18.57 5.09
CA GLU A 43 -1.57 18.88 5.54
C GLU A 43 -2.41 17.63 5.78
N ILE A 44 -2.30 16.60 4.88
CA ILE A 44 -2.96 15.32 5.08
C ILE A 44 -2.46 14.66 6.37
N LEU A 45 -1.14 14.63 6.61
CA LEU A 45 -0.57 14.02 7.80
C LEU A 45 -1.04 14.75 9.07
N LYS A 46 -1.08 16.08 9.08
CA LYS A 46 -1.63 16.86 10.21
C LYS A 46 -3.11 16.57 10.43
N PHE A 47 -3.90 16.47 9.36
CA PHE A 47 -5.30 16.07 9.45
C PHE A 47 -5.44 14.66 10.02
N ASN A 48 -4.61 13.72 9.58
CA ASN A 48 -4.62 12.35 10.05
C ASN A 48 -4.28 12.25 11.54
N ILE A 49 -3.27 12.99 12.00
CA ILE A 49 -2.90 13.09 13.42
C ILE A 49 -4.09 13.60 14.24
N ALA A 50 -4.71 14.69 13.82
CA ALA A 50 -5.85 15.29 14.53
C ALA A 50 -7.08 14.37 14.61
N ASN A 51 -7.22 13.42 13.68
CA ASN A 51 -8.35 12.48 13.59
C ASN A 51 -7.98 11.04 13.98
N ASN A 52 -6.75 10.79 14.46
CA ASN A 52 -6.24 9.46 14.84
C ASN A 52 -6.23 8.44 13.67
N PHE A 53 -5.97 8.91 12.44
CA PHE A 53 -5.73 8.04 11.28
C PHE A 53 -4.24 7.73 11.20
N MET A 54 -3.80 6.68 11.92
CA MET A 54 -2.39 6.38 12.14
C MET A 54 -1.77 5.44 11.09
N PHE A 55 -2.43 5.25 9.96
CA PHE A 55 -1.89 4.59 8.79
C PHE A 55 -2.25 5.40 7.54
N PHE A 56 -1.29 5.62 6.66
CA PHE A 56 -1.55 6.34 5.39
C PHE A 56 -0.73 5.75 4.26
N ARG A 57 -1.39 5.51 3.11
CA ARG A 57 -0.71 5.14 1.87
C ARG A 57 -0.44 6.37 1.04
N ILE A 58 0.84 6.71 0.89
CA ILE A 58 1.29 7.82 0.04
C ILE A 58 1.06 7.47 -1.43
N SER A 59 0.60 8.44 -2.23
CA SER A 59 0.38 8.25 -3.66
C SER A 59 1.69 8.04 -4.41
N SER A 60 1.67 7.15 -5.41
CA SER A 60 2.79 6.96 -6.36
C SER A 60 3.13 8.24 -7.15
N ASP A 61 2.16 9.12 -7.37
CA ASP A 61 2.33 10.39 -8.06
C ASP A 61 2.96 11.50 -7.20
N MET A 62 3.52 11.18 -6.03
CA MET A 62 4.11 12.20 -5.13
C MET A 62 5.21 12.99 -5.83
N ILE A 63 6.08 12.31 -6.57
CA ILE A 63 7.11 12.90 -7.44
C ILE A 63 6.83 12.45 -8.89
N PRO A 64 6.04 13.20 -9.66
CA PRO A 64 5.68 12.79 -11.02
C PRO A 64 6.90 12.56 -11.91
N PHE A 65 6.89 11.49 -12.70
CA PHE A 65 7.99 11.12 -13.61
C PHE A 65 9.34 10.80 -12.96
N ALA A 66 9.43 10.59 -11.65
CA ALA A 66 10.69 10.33 -10.95
C ALA A 66 11.47 9.13 -11.53
N SER A 67 10.76 8.08 -11.97
CA SER A 67 11.33 6.89 -12.63
C SER A 67 11.52 7.04 -14.14
N HIS A 68 10.93 8.07 -14.75
CA HIS A 68 10.90 8.25 -16.20
C HIS A 68 12.19 8.90 -16.72
N PRO A 69 12.74 8.47 -17.90
CA PRO A 69 13.99 9.03 -18.46
C PRO A 69 13.96 10.53 -18.76
N ILE A 70 12.79 11.16 -18.85
CA ILE A 70 12.66 12.60 -19.04
C ILE A 70 13.10 13.39 -17.80
N CYS A 71 12.95 12.81 -16.61
CA CYS A 71 13.34 13.44 -15.35
C CYS A 71 14.86 13.38 -15.19
N LYS A 72 15.56 14.43 -15.63
CA LYS A 72 17.00 14.59 -15.46
C LYS A 72 17.35 15.38 -14.20
N PHE A 73 16.36 15.99 -13.58
CA PHE A 73 16.50 16.78 -12.38
C PHE A 73 16.80 15.90 -11.17
N ASP A 74 17.81 16.28 -10.39
CA ASP A 74 18.16 15.59 -9.15
C ASP A 74 17.17 15.96 -8.03
N TRP A 75 15.99 15.38 -8.12
CA TRP A 75 14.91 15.60 -7.16
C TRP A 75 15.26 15.09 -5.76
N LYS A 76 16.13 14.08 -5.68
CA LYS A 76 16.55 13.48 -4.41
C LYS A 76 17.30 14.47 -3.55
N GLU A 77 18.29 15.15 -4.14
CA GLU A 77 19.07 16.16 -3.42
C GLU A 77 18.25 17.44 -3.20
N HIS A 78 17.48 17.86 -4.23
CA HIS A 78 16.68 19.10 -4.14
C HIS A 78 15.63 19.08 -3.03
N PHE A 79 14.87 17.98 -2.91
CA PHE A 79 13.78 17.86 -1.92
C PHE A 79 14.18 17.15 -0.62
N LYS A 80 15.44 16.77 -0.46
CA LYS A 80 15.94 16.01 0.69
C LYS A 80 15.56 16.61 2.03
N SER A 81 15.77 17.91 2.20
CA SER A 81 15.42 18.61 3.44
C SER A 81 13.94 18.54 3.78
N ASP A 82 13.06 18.67 2.78
CA ASP A 82 11.62 18.64 2.99
C ASP A 82 11.14 17.22 3.27
N LEU A 83 11.70 16.23 2.57
CA LEU A 83 11.40 14.80 2.80
C LEU A 83 11.84 14.36 4.21
N ILE A 84 13.01 14.79 4.70
CA ILE A 84 13.46 14.53 6.07
C ILE A 84 12.47 15.13 7.09
N LYS A 85 12.00 16.37 6.90
CA LYS A 85 11.01 16.99 7.79
C LYS A 85 9.68 16.26 7.81
N ILE A 86 9.24 15.80 6.64
CA ILE A 86 8.01 14.99 6.52
C ILE A 86 8.19 13.66 7.26
N GLY A 87 9.31 12.99 7.06
CA GLY A 87 9.63 11.75 7.76
C GLY A 87 9.71 11.94 9.29
N GLN A 88 10.24 13.07 9.74
CA GLN A 88 10.28 13.43 11.15
C GLN A 88 8.85 13.56 11.72
N LEU A 89 7.95 14.26 11.03
CA LEU A 89 6.54 14.35 11.40
C LEU A 89 5.86 12.97 11.50
N ILE A 90 6.16 12.08 10.55
CA ILE A 90 5.63 10.71 10.53
C ILE A 90 6.15 9.91 11.75
N ASN A 91 7.45 9.95 12.00
CA ASN A 91 8.11 9.23 13.10
C ASN A 91 7.65 9.74 14.47
N ASP A 92 7.61 11.06 14.68
CA ASP A 92 7.21 11.71 15.95
C ASP A 92 5.78 11.31 16.36
N HIS A 93 4.90 11.05 15.38
CA HIS A 93 3.51 10.65 15.64
C HIS A 93 3.25 9.16 15.42
N ASN A 94 4.31 8.38 15.15
CA ASN A 94 4.20 6.94 14.89
C ASN A 94 3.13 6.60 13.83
N ILE A 95 3.11 7.35 12.74
CA ILE A 95 2.21 7.07 11.61
C ILE A 95 2.83 5.96 10.77
N ARG A 96 2.09 4.90 10.48
CA ARG A 96 2.53 3.89 9.52
C ARG A 96 2.35 4.39 8.10
N ILE A 97 3.34 4.11 7.25
CA ILE A 97 3.31 4.52 5.85
C ILE A 97 3.38 3.28 4.96
N SER A 98 2.67 3.31 3.84
CA SER A 98 2.87 2.41 2.71
C SER A 98 2.80 3.16 1.39
N MET A 99 3.25 2.51 0.33
CA MET A 99 3.05 2.96 -1.05
C MET A 99 2.59 1.77 -1.90
N HIS A 100 1.88 2.06 -2.96
CA HIS A 100 1.42 1.06 -3.93
C HIS A 100 1.64 1.60 -5.34
N PRO A 101 2.68 1.13 -6.04
CA PRO A 101 2.91 1.45 -7.44
C PRO A 101 1.72 1.07 -8.31
N ASP A 102 1.57 1.74 -9.43
CA ASP A 102 0.52 1.44 -10.39
C ASP A 102 0.62 0.00 -10.93
N GLN A 103 -0.49 -0.51 -11.45
CA GLN A 103 -0.62 -1.86 -12.03
C GLN A 103 0.34 -2.16 -13.20
N PHE A 104 1.10 -1.18 -13.66
CA PHE A 104 2.12 -1.33 -14.72
C PHE A 104 3.47 -1.81 -14.18
N VAL A 105 3.65 -1.92 -12.87
CA VAL A 105 4.85 -2.49 -12.25
C VAL A 105 4.75 -4.02 -12.29
N LEU A 106 5.42 -4.62 -13.28
CA LEU A 106 5.31 -6.03 -13.64
C LEU A 106 6.69 -6.69 -13.69
N ILE A 107 7.24 -7.05 -12.52
CA ILE A 107 8.57 -7.68 -12.45
C ILE A 107 8.60 -9.11 -13.04
N ASN A 108 7.44 -9.72 -13.28
CA ASN A 108 7.31 -11.01 -13.95
C ASN A 108 7.07 -10.90 -15.47
N SER A 109 7.18 -9.70 -16.05
CA SER A 109 6.94 -9.50 -17.48
C SER A 109 7.89 -10.32 -18.36
N LYS A 110 7.37 -10.74 -19.53
CA LYS A 110 8.19 -11.34 -20.60
C LYS A 110 9.06 -10.32 -21.33
N SER A 111 8.71 -9.03 -21.26
CA SER A 111 9.48 -7.92 -21.81
C SER A 111 10.52 -7.42 -20.80
N GLN A 112 11.80 -7.50 -21.15
CA GLN A 112 12.89 -6.97 -20.31
C GLN A 112 12.75 -5.46 -20.11
N GLU A 113 12.26 -4.73 -21.10
CA GLU A 113 12.01 -3.29 -20.99
C GLU A 113 11.00 -2.98 -19.89
N ILE A 114 9.87 -3.72 -19.86
CA ILE A 114 8.84 -3.57 -18.81
C ILE A 114 9.43 -3.90 -17.44
N VAL A 115 10.23 -4.97 -17.33
CA VAL A 115 10.90 -5.34 -16.07
C VAL A 115 11.84 -4.21 -15.62
N ASN A 116 12.67 -3.68 -16.51
CA ASN A 116 13.61 -2.60 -16.19
C ASN A 116 12.87 -1.32 -15.75
N ASN A 117 11.77 -0.96 -16.41
CA ASN A 117 10.95 0.19 -16.01
C ASN A 117 10.26 -0.05 -14.66
N SER A 118 9.79 -1.27 -14.41
CA SER A 118 9.22 -1.67 -13.13
C SER A 118 10.24 -1.55 -11.99
N ILE A 119 11.49 -1.95 -12.22
CA ILE A 119 12.58 -1.81 -11.22
C ILE A 119 12.83 -0.33 -10.90
N LYS A 120 12.92 0.54 -11.90
CA LYS A 120 13.10 2.00 -11.70
C LYS A 120 11.94 2.61 -10.90
N GLU A 121 10.73 2.14 -11.16
CA GLU A 121 9.56 2.59 -10.40
C GLU A 121 9.63 2.13 -8.93
N LEU A 122 10.06 0.89 -8.67
CA LEU A 122 10.29 0.40 -7.31
C LEU A 122 11.46 1.13 -6.62
N GLU A 123 12.52 1.46 -7.34
CA GLU A 123 13.62 2.29 -6.84
C GLU A 123 13.12 3.65 -6.40
N TYR A 124 12.31 4.32 -7.23
CA TYR A 124 11.69 5.60 -6.87
C TYR A 124 10.90 5.50 -5.54
N HIS A 125 10.04 4.49 -5.42
CA HIS A 125 9.22 4.33 -4.21
C HIS A 125 10.08 4.06 -2.96
N THR A 126 11.09 3.22 -3.08
CA THR A 126 11.99 2.93 -1.96
C THR A 126 12.86 4.12 -1.59
N ASP A 127 13.39 4.84 -2.57
CA ASP A 127 14.20 6.06 -2.35
C ASP A 127 13.39 7.15 -1.66
N LEU A 128 12.12 7.32 -2.03
CA LEU A 128 11.23 8.29 -1.38
C LEU A 128 11.05 7.98 0.12
N LEU A 129 10.80 6.72 0.46
CA LEU A 129 10.66 6.28 1.86
C LEU A 129 11.99 6.39 2.62
N ASP A 130 13.11 6.10 1.98
CA ASP A 130 14.45 6.20 2.59
C ASP A 130 14.85 7.66 2.84
N LEU A 131 14.56 8.57 1.91
CA LEU A 131 14.81 10.01 2.07
C LEU A 131 13.95 10.60 3.20
N MET A 132 12.78 10.05 3.46
CA MET A 132 11.97 10.35 4.64
C MET A 132 12.52 9.73 5.92
N THR A 133 13.63 8.97 5.87
CA THR A 133 14.23 8.27 7.02
C THR A 133 13.26 7.34 7.77
N LEU A 134 12.32 6.72 7.04
CA LEU A 134 11.37 5.78 7.59
C LEU A 134 12.02 4.39 7.77
N ASP A 135 11.63 3.69 8.81
CA ASP A 135 12.07 2.30 9.02
C ASP A 135 11.49 1.33 7.97
N TYR A 136 11.85 0.05 8.05
CA TYR A 136 11.40 -0.95 7.08
C TYR A 136 9.98 -1.45 7.29
N SER A 137 9.24 -0.94 8.28
CA SER A 137 7.81 -1.14 8.41
C SER A 137 7.02 -0.33 7.38
N ALA A 138 7.64 0.73 6.82
CA ALA A 138 7.12 1.44 5.66
C ALA A 138 7.33 0.59 4.39
N LYS A 139 6.24 0.03 3.86
CA LYS A 139 6.26 -0.98 2.79
C LYS A 139 5.81 -0.42 1.44
N VAL A 140 6.32 -1.07 0.38
CA VAL A 140 5.85 -0.92 -1.00
C VAL A 140 5.17 -2.22 -1.40
N GLN A 141 3.86 -2.18 -1.68
CA GLN A 141 3.09 -3.36 -2.08
C GLN A 141 2.94 -3.43 -3.59
N ILE A 142 3.00 -4.63 -4.14
CA ILE A 142 2.74 -4.90 -5.55
C ILE A 142 1.93 -6.17 -5.73
N HIS A 143 1.17 -6.24 -6.82
CA HIS A 143 0.63 -7.49 -7.34
C HIS A 143 1.73 -8.31 -8.02
N ILE A 144 1.50 -9.63 -8.17
CA ILE A 144 2.49 -10.51 -8.83
C ILE A 144 2.63 -10.16 -10.31
N GLY A 145 1.54 -9.75 -10.95
CA GLY A 145 1.52 -9.29 -12.34
C GLY A 145 0.75 -10.20 -13.29
N GLY A 146 1.20 -10.32 -14.53
CA GLY A 146 0.50 -11.08 -15.58
C GLY A 146 0.74 -12.58 -15.50
N VAL A 147 -0.25 -13.37 -16.00
CA VAL A 147 -0.14 -14.86 -16.12
C VAL A 147 0.55 -15.28 -17.41
N TYR A 148 0.43 -14.48 -18.48
CA TYR A 148 1.06 -14.70 -19.80
C TYR A 148 0.82 -16.09 -20.42
N GLY A 149 -0.32 -16.71 -20.11
CA GLY A 149 -0.72 -18.03 -20.61
C GLY A 149 -0.19 -19.23 -19.81
N ASP A 150 0.71 -19.00 -18.84
CA ASP A 150 1.27 -20.05 -17.96
C ASP A 150 1.57 -19.44 -16.58
N LYS A 151 0.69 -19.69 -15.62
CA LYS A 151 0.79 -19.13 -14.26
C LYS A 151 2.05 -19.62 -13.54
N GLU A 152 2.37 -20.91 -13.66
CA GLU A 152 3.53 -21.49 -12.97
C GLU A 152 4.85 -20.90 -13.50
N LYS A 153 4.95 -20.74 -14.81
CA LYS A 153 6.11 -20.08 -15.43
C LYS A 153 6.19 -18.61 -15.01
N SER A 154 5.06 -17.93 -14.91
CA SER A 154 5.00 -16.52 -14.49
C SER A 154 5.40 -16.32 -13.02
N LYS A 155 5.03 -17.25 -12.12
CA LYS A 155 5.53 -17.27 -10.71
C LYS A 155 7.04 -17.50 -10.66
N LYS A 156 7.55 -18.47 -11.42
CA LYS A 156 9.01 -18.74 -11.51
C LYS A 156 9.77 -17.52 -12.05
N GLN A 157 9.21 -16.82 -13.03
CA GLN A 157 9.81 -15.58 -13.56
C GLN A 157 9.85 -14.47 -12.50
N PHE A 158 8.75 -14.30 -11.73
CA PHE A 158 8.72 -13.37 -10.60
C PHE A 158 9.84 -13.68 -9.59
N ILE A 159 9.92 -14.94 -9.14
CA ILE A 159 10.93 -15.42 -8.19
C ILE A 159 12.35 -15.19 -8.71
N SER A 160 12.61 -15.52 -9.98
CA SER A 160 13.92 -15.33 -10.63
C SER A 160 14.30 -13.86 -10.65
N ASN A 161 13.43 -12.98 -11.17
CA ASN A 161 13.69 -11.55 -11.28
C ASN A 161 13.83 -10.90 -9.90
N TYR A 162 13.01 -11.28 -8.92
CA TYR A 162 13.17 -10.83 -7.54
C TYR A 162 14.57 -11.17 -6.99
N LYS A 163 15.04 -12.41 -7.19
CA LYS A 163 16.34 -12.85 -6.69
C LYS A 163 17.51 -12.13 -7.37
N THR A 164 17.45 -12.00 -8.69
CA THR A 164 18.61 -11.61 -9.52
C THR A 164 18.66 -10.13 -9.89
N LEU A 165 17.51 -9.45 -9.98
CA LEU A 165 17.43 -8.09 -10.49
C LEU A 165 17.13 -7.04 -9.43
N LEU A 166 16.37 -7.38 -8.37
CA LEU A 166 16.02 -6.41 -7.36
C LEU A 166 17.17 -6.16 -6.38
N SER A 167 17.41 -4.89 -6.06
CA SER A 167 18.39 -4.48 -5.05
C SER A 167 17.96 -4.94 -3.63
N ALA A 168 18.92 -5.01 -2.72
CA ALA A 168 18.64 -5.32 -1.32
C ALA A 168 17.69 -4.30 -0.68
N ASN A 169 17.76 -3.04 -1.11
CA ASN A 169 16.92 -1.96 -0.60
C ASN A 169 15.46 -2.15 -0.98
N ILE A 170 15.18 -2.44 -2.26
CA ILE A 170 13.82 -2.79 -2.71
C ILE A 170 13.29 -3.99 -1.92
N LYS A 171 14.07 -5.08 -1.82
CA LYS A 171 13.67 -6.31 -1.13
C LYS A 171 13.27 -6.10 0.33
N LYS A 172 13.88 -5.16 1.05
CA LYS A 172 13.55 -4.85 2.44
C LYS A 172 12.17 -4.21 2.60
N ARG A 173 11.70 -3.47 1.58
CA ARG A 173 10.44 -2.73 1.63
C ARG A 173 9.30 -3.42 0.88
N LEU A 174 9.62 -4.36 -0.02
CA LEU A 174 8.62 -4.96 -0.90
C LEU A 174 7.76 -5.99 -0.17
N VAL A 175 6.46 -5.95 -0.44
CA VAL A 175 5.47 -6.97 -0.08
C VAL A 175 4.63 -7.32 -1.30
N ILE A 176 4.13 -8.54 -1.37
CA ILE A 176 3.19 -8.96 -2.42
C ILE A 176 1.78 -9.05 -1.90
N GLU A 177 0.83 -8.81 -2.78
CA GLU A 177 -0.60 -8.79 -2.48
C GLU A 177 -1.33 -9.86 -3.29
N ASN A 178 -2.29 -10.56 -2.68
CA ASN A 178 -3.23 -11.41 -3.40
C ASN A 178 -4.21 -10.54 -4.20
N ASP A 179 -4.49 -10.91 -5.45
CA ASP A 179 -5.39 -10.17 -6.31
C ASP A 179 -6.78 -10.82 -6.45
N ASP A 180 -7.71 -10.12 -7.11
CA ASP A 180 -9.11 -10.51 -7.22
C ASP A 180 -9.41 -11.52 -8.35
N HIS A 181 -8.42 -11.91 -9.18
CA HIS A 181 -8.68 -12.78 -10.35
C HIS A 181 -7.49 -13.58 -10.91
N LEU A 182 -6.22 -13.20 -10.69
CA LEU A 182 -5.05 -13.86 -11.25
C LEU A 182 -4.28 -14.70 -10.23
N TYR A 183 -3.91 -14.11 -9.10
CA TYR A 183 -3.06 -14.73 -8.07
C TYR A 183 -3.72 -14.65 -6.70
N ASN A 184 -4.28 -15.74 -6.22
CA ASN A 184 -4.86 -15.80 -4.89
C ASN A 184 -3.80 -16.00 -3.81
N LEU A 185 -4.22 -16.06 -2.55
CA LEU A 185 -3.31 -16.24 -1.41
C LEU A 185 -2.41 -17.47 -1.55
N LYS A 186 -2.90 -18.59 -2.10
CA LYS A 186 -2.08 -19.80 -2.30
C LYS A 186 -0.90 -19.52 -3.22
N ASP A 187 -1.12 -18.80 -4.32
CA ASP A 187 -0.06 -18.41 -5.24
C ASP A 187 0.98 -17.49 -4.57
N CYS A 188 0.52 -16.56 -3.70
CA CYS A 188 1.40 -15.71 -2.91
C CYS A 188 2.24 -16.51 -1.90
N ILE A 189 1.64 -17.51 -1.23
CA ILE A 189 2.34 -18.40 -0.29
C ILE A 189 3.44 -19.17 -1.03
N GLU A 190 3.14 -19.76 -2.18
CA GLU A 190 4.13 -20.47 -2.97
C GLU A 190 5.33 -19.57 -3.36
N ILE A 191 5.10 -18.30 -3.68
CA ILE A 191 6.19 -17.34 -3.93
C ILE A 191 6.96 -17.04 -2.63
N HIS A 192 6.24 -16.79 -1.52
CA HIS A 192 6.85 -16.54 -0.20
C HIS A 192 7.81 -17.66 0.21
N GLU A 193 7.43 -18.92 0.04
CA GLU A 193 8.26 -20.08 0.38
C GLU A 193 9.62 -20.09 -0.32
N TYR A 194 9.71 -19.51 -1.53
CA TYR A 194 10.97 -19.44 -2.30
C TYR A 194 11.84 -18.22 -2.01
N ILE A 195 11.25 -17.09 -1.60
CA ILE A 195 11.97 -15.80 -1.50
C ILE A 195 11.76 -15.05 -0.18
N GLY A 196 10.90 -15.53 0.71
CA GLY A 196 10.66 -14.94 2.02
C GLY A 196 10.00 -13.56 1.98
N ILE A 197 9.36 -13.17 0.86
CA ILE A 197 8.67 -11.88 0.73
C ILE A 197 7.38 -11.87 1.55
N PRO A 198 7.12 -10.87 2.42
CA PRO A 198 5.88 -10.83 3.19
C PRO A 198 4.65 -10.66 2.30
N ILE A 199 3.52 -11.20 2.74
CA ILE A 199 2.23 -11.11 2.05
C ILE A 199 1.35 -10.08 2.74
N LEU A 200 1.05 -8.97 2.05
CA LEU A 200 -0.04 -8.09 2.39
C LEU A 200 -1.34 -8.80 1.98
N PHE A 201 -2.24 -8.98 2.92
CA PHE A 201 -3.49 -9.67 2.67
C PHE A 201 -4.60 -8.69 2.33
N ASP A 202 -5.07 -8.69 1.08
CA ASP A 202 -6.30 -8.00 0.73
C ASP A 202 -7.50 -8.89 1.01
N VAL A 203 -8.31 -8.46 1.97
CA VAL A 203 -9.52 -9.17 2.44
C VAL A 203 -10.57 -9.23 1.34
N PHE A 204 -10.74 -8.15 0.59
CA PHE A 204 -11.76 -8.08 -0.45
C PHE A 204 -11.38 -8.89 -1.68
N HIS A 205 -10.11 -8.86 -2.09
CA HIS A 205 -9.60 -9.72 -3.16
C HIS A 205 -9.73 -11.19 -2.80
N HIS A 206 -9.45 -11.57 -1.54
CA HIS A 206 -9.67 -12.95 -1.09
C HIS A 206 -11.15 -13.36 -1.16
N ILE A 207 -12.08 -12.48 -0.81
CA ILE A 207 -13.52 -12.76 -0.98
C ILE A 207 -13.89 -12.92 -2.46
N CYS A 208 -13.24 -12.17 -3.35
CA CYS A 208 -13.45 -12.27 -4.80
C CYS A 208 -12.83 -13.54 -5.40
N PHE A 209 -11.61 -13.89 -4.99
CA PHE A 209 -10.83 -15.00 -5.58
C PHE A 209 -10.16 -15.82 -4.50
N HIS A 210 -10.98 -16.51 -3.69
CA HIS A 210 -10.51 -17.34 -2.58
C HIS A 210 -9.95 -18.70 -3.07
N ASN A 211 -9.13 -19.31 -2.21
CA ASN A 211 -8.59 -20.66 -2.35
C ASN A 211 -9.27 -21.66 -1.41
N ASN A 212 -10.55 -21.44 -1.09
CA ASN A 212 -11.37 -22.19 -0.14
C ASN A 212 -10.91 -22.17 1.33
N LEU A 213 -9.94 -21.32 1.69
CA LEU A 213 -9.57 -21.10 3.08
C LEU A 213 -10.56 -20.17 3.78
N PRO A 214 -10.99 -20.49 5.01
CA PRO A 214 -11.70 -19.53 5.84
C PRO A 214 -10.86 -18.27 6.09
N LEU A 215 -11.52 -17.11 6.14
CA LEU A 215 -10.86 -15.80 6.21
C LEU A 215 -9.86 -15.70 7.38
N HIS A 216 -10.24 -16.17 8.58
CA HIS A 216 -9.36 -16.12 9.76
C HIS A 216 -8.10 -17.00 9.60
N ILE A 217 -8.20 -18.14 8.91
CA ILE A 217 -7.06 -19.00 8.60
C ILE A 217 -6.17 -18.33 7.56
N ALA A 218 -6.77 -17.74 6.51
CA ALA A 218 -6.03 -17.01 5.47
C ALA A 218 -5.22 -15.85 6.06
N LEU A 219 -5.81 -15.07 6.96
CA LEU A 219 -5.13 -14.00 7.70
C LEU A 219 -4.00 -14.52 8.59
N GLN A 220 -4.23 -15.62 9.33
CA GLN A 220 -3.20 -16.23 10.18
C GLN A 220 -1.99 -16.68 9.35
N ILE A 221 -2.23 -17.33 8.21
CA ILE A 221 -1.15 -17.76 7.31
C ILE A 221 -0.38 -16.54 6.78
N SER A 222 -1.08 -15.49 6.35
CA SER A 222 -0.45 -14.26 5.87
C SER A 222 0.36 -13.59 6.98
N ASN A 223 -0.15 -13.54 8.21
CA ASN A 223 0.57 -12.98 9.36
C ASN A 223 1.88 -13.72 9.65
N ASN A 224 1.92 -15.02 9.47
CA ASN A 224 3.13 -15.83 9.66
C ASN A 224 4.24 -15.54 8.64
N THR A 225 3.93 -14.83 7.54
CA THR A 225 4.93 -14.39 6.55
C THR A 225 5.69 -13.13 6.97
N TRP A 226 5.20 -12.43 8.01
CA TRP A 226 5.79 -11.19 8.50
C TRP A 226 6.78 -11.43 9.63
N ASN A 227 7.97 -10.84 9.50
CA ASN A 227 8.92 -10.75 10.59
C ASN A 227 8.70 -9.42 11.34
N HIS A 228 8.02 -9.48 12.49
CA HIS A 228 7.59 -8.29 13.23
C HIS A 228 8.75 -7.35 13.60
N SER A 229 9.93 -7.88 13.90
CA SER A 229 11.10 -7.05 14.26
C SER A 229 11.71 -6.33 13.06
N LYS A 230 11.50 -6.84 11.85
CA LYS A 230 12.04 -6.29 10.60
C LYS A 230 10.98 -5.54 9.79
N ASP A 231 9.81 -6.15 9.66
CA ASP A 231 8.77 -5.72 8.72
C ASP A 231 7.65 -4.92 9.42
N GLY A 232 7.65 -4.90 10.75
CA GLY A 232 6.54 -4.40 11.56
C GLY A 232 5.38 -5.39 11.62
N ILE A 233 4.25 -4.94 12.15
CA ILE A 233 3.00 -5.70 12.21
C ILE A 233 2.48 -5.93 10.78
N MET A 234 1.76 -7.03 10.53
CA MET A 234 1.14 -7.30 9.23
C MET A 234 0.27 -6.14 8.77
N MET A 235 0.33 -5.80 7.49
CA MET A 235 -0.58 -4.88 6.82
C MET A 235 -1.67 -5.67 6.09
N ILE A 236 -2.88 -5.16 6.12
CA ILE A 236 -3.99 -5.67 5.31
C ILE A 236 -4.68 -4.53 4.58
N ASP A 237 -5.26 -4.86 3.43
CA ASP A 237 -6.21 -4.02 2.73
C ASP A 237 -7.62 -4.54 2.98
N TYR A 238 -8.57 -3.62 3.15
CA TYR A 238 -9.97 -3.94 3.39
C TYR A 238 -10.88 -3.08 2.52
N SER A 239 -11.84 -3.72 1.88
CA SER A 239 -12.94 -3.07 1.19
C SER A 239 -14.21 -3.93 1.27
N ASN A 240 -15.32 -3.38 0.79
CA ASN A 240 -16.58 -4.09 0.57
C ASN A 240 -16.93 -4.07 -0.93
N GLN A 241 -17.72 -5.04 -1.37
CA GLN A 241 -18.31 -5.03 -2.70
C GLN A 241 -19.30 -3.88 -2.87
N GLU A 242 -19.16 -3.08 -3.90
CA GLU A 242 -20.19 -2.07 -4.25
C GLU A 242 -21.47 -2.76 -4.70
N LEU A 243 -22.61 -2.35 -4.12
CA LEU A 243 -23.91 -2.96 -4.41
C LEU A 243 -24.30 -2.79 -5.89
N ASN A 244 -24.84 -3.85 -6.48
CA ASN A 244 -25.32 -3.88 -7.87
C ASN A 244 -24.23 -3.55 -8.91
N GLN A 245 -22.96 -3.72 -8.58
CA GLN A 245 -21.82 -3.51 -9.48
C GLN A 245 -21.10 -4.83 -9.77
N ARG A 246 -20.26 -4.82 -10.81
CA ARG A 246 -19.42 -5.98 -11.16
C ARG A 246 -18.63 -6.45 -9.94
N LYS A 247 -18.39 -7.76 -9.84
CA LYS A 247 -17.51 -8.35 -8.82
C LYS A 247 -16.14 -7.67 -8.83
N GLY A 248 -15.57 -7.43 -7.66
CA GLY A 248 -14.29 -6.74 -7.49
C GLY A 248 -14.39 -5.21 -7.53
N LYS A 249 -15.59 -4.61 -7.56
CA LYS A 249 -15.71 -3.15 -7.48
C LYS A 249 -15.80 -2.70 -6.03
N HIS A 250 -14.80 -1.93 -5.58
CA HIS A 250 -14.73 -1.35 -4.25
C HIS A 250 -15.90 -0.42 -3.96
N SER A 251 -16.45 -0.50 -2.76
CA SER A 251 -17.60 0.28 -2.31
C SER A 251 -17.30 1.77 -2.22
N HIS A 252 -18.37 2.57 -2.31
CA HIS A 252 -18.27 4.01 -2.10
C HIS A 252 -18.05 4.36 -0.63
N THR A 253 -18.69 3.64 0.28
CA THR A 253 -18.61 3.85 1.74
C THR A 253 -18.51 2.50 2.47
N LEU A 254 -17.97 2.52 3.68
CA LEU A 254 -17.79 1.34 4.52
C LEU A 254 -19.14 0.74 4.92
N ASP A 255 -19.32 -0.57 4.70
CA ASP A 255 -20.39 -1.34 5.33
C ASP A 255 -19.98 -1.63 6.79
N ILE A 256 -20.56 -0.87 7.70
CA ILE A 256 -20.24 -0.92 9.14
C ILE A 256 -20.53 -2.31 9.72
N LYS A 257 -21.61 -2.97 9.30
CA LYS A 257 -22.00 -4.30 9.83
C LYS A 257 -21.04 -5.39 9.37
N GLN A 258 -20.65 -5.37 8.10
CA GLN A 258 -19.66 -6.31 7.58
C GLN A 258 -18.30 -6.07 8.21
N PHE A 259 -17.89 -4.83 8.38
CA PHE A 259 -16.62 -4.49 9.04
C PHE A 259 -16.59 -4.90 10.51
N GLU A 260 -17.67 -4.63 11.29
CA GLU A 260 -17.80 -5.07 12.68
C GLU A 260 -17.69 -6.60 12.79
N LYS A 261 -18.39 -7.34 11.93
CA LYS A 261 -18.32 -8.81 11.87
C LYS A 261 -16.90 -9.29 11.52
N PHE A 262 -16.23 -8.64 10.58
CA PHE A 262 -14.85 -8.95 10.20
C PHE A 262 -13.91 -8.78 11.41
N ILE A 263 -13.90 -7.61 12.04
CA ILE A 263 -13.02 -7.33 13.20
C ILE A 263 -13.26 -8.33 14.34
N LEU A 264 -14.49 -8.66 14.65
CA LEU A 264 -14.82 -9.64 15.68
C LEU A 264 -14.32 -11.06 15.34
N SER A 265 -14.34 -11.45 14.06
CA SER A 265 -13.89 -12.76 13.60
C SER A 265 -12.36 -12.96 13.63
N VAL A 266 -11.58 -11.87 13.77
CA VAL A 266 -10.10 -11.86 13.72
C VAL A 266 -9.48 -11.15 14.92
N SER A 267 -10.22 -11.02 16.02
CA SER A 267 -9.83 -10.25 17.21
C SER A 267 -8.57 -10.76 17.93
N ASN A 268 -8.12 -11.97 17.63
CA ASN A 268 -6.91 -12.59 18.17
C ASN A 268 -5.64 -12.28 17.35
N LEU A 269 -5.75 -11.53 16.25
CA LEU A 269 -4.63 -11.17 15.39
C LEU A 269 -4.31 -9.67 15.52
N ASP A 270 -3.01 -9.34 15.40
CA ASP A 270 -2.55 -7.96 15.35
C ASP A 270 -2.13 -7.59 13.92
N PHE A 271 -2.75 -6.53 13.40
CA PHE A 271 -2.50 -6.03 12.05
C PHE A 271 -2.94 -4.56 11.93
N ASP A 272 -2.42 -3.88 10.92
CA ASP A 272 -2.83 -2.52 10.55
C ASP A 272 -3.61 -2.54 9.24
N ILE A 273 -4.62 -1.66 9.10
CA ILE A 273 -5.61 -1.68 8.00
C ILE A 273 -5.52 -0.43 7.15
N ILE A 274 -5.40 -0.59 5.83
CA ILE A 274 -5.78 0.41 4.84
C ILE A 274 -7.18 0.10 4.31
N LEU A 275 -8.07 1.09 4.37
CA LEU A 275 -9.42 0.99 3.82
C LEU A 275 -9.42 1.45 2.36
N GLU A 276 -9.47 0.50 1.44
CA GLU A 276 -9.58 0.77 0.00
C GLU A 276 -11.02 1.11 -0.40
N ILE A 277 -11.57 2.13 0.24
CA ILE A 277 -12.96 2.61 0.07
C ILE A 277 -12.93 4.02 -0.50
N LYS A 278 -13.90 4.34 -1.38
CA LYS A 278 -13.82 5.56 -2.19
C LYS A 278 -13.97 6.85 -1.41
N ASP A 279 -14.74 6.86 -0.32
CA ASP A 279 -14.91 8.05 0.54
C ASP A 279 -13.80 8.23 1.59
N LYS A 280 -12.72 7.41 1.49
CA LYS A 280 -11.42 7.57 2.16
C LYS A 280 -11.50 7.80 3.69
N GLU A 281 -11.11 9.00 4.15
CA GLU A 281 -11.08 9.37 5.56
C GLU A 281 -12.46 9.29 6.23
N LYS A 282 -13.55 9.42 5.48
CA LYS A 282 -14.91 9.29 6.02
C LYS A 282 -15.19 7.86 6.47
N SER A 283 -14.78 6.87 5.67
CA SER A 283 -14.85 5.46 6.06
C SER A 283 -13.85 5.10 7.13
N ALA A 284 -12.63 5.68 7.12
CA ALA A 284 -11.65 5.49 8.18
C ALA A 284 -12.20 5.96 9.55
N LYS A 285 -12.90 7.08 9.59
CA LYS A 285 -13.58 7.56 10.81
C LYS A 285 -14.60 6.56 11.32
N LYS A 286 -15.49 6.05 10.45
CA LYS A 286 -16.48 5.03 10.80
C LYS A 286 -15.82 3.76 11.35
N ALA A 287 -14.74 3.30 10.73
CA ALA A 287 -14.02 2.12 11.16
C ALA A 287 -13.41 2.28 12.57
N ILE A 288 -12.81 3.44 12.86
CA ILE A 288 -12.31 3.75 14.21
C ILE A 288 -13.44 3.77 15.25
N GLU A 289 -14.60 4.32 14.91
CA GLU A 289 -15.77 4.33 15.79
C GLU A 289 -16.24 2.91 16.13
N VAL A 290 -16.26 2.02 15.12
CA VAL A 290 -16.58 0.58 15.30
C VAL A 290 -15.60 -0.10 16.24
N ILE A 291 -14.29 0.08 16.02
CA ILE A 291 -13.25 -0.54 16.85
C ILE A 291 -13.31 -0.02 18.29
N ASN A 292 -13.50 1.28 18.48
CA ASN A 292 -13.66 1.87 19.81
C ASN A 292 -14.88 1.34 20.55
N LYS A 293 -15.99 1.06 19.85
CA LYS A 293 -17.20 0.43 20.40
C LYS A 293 -16.91 -1.01 20.83
N ILE A 294 -16.26 -1.81 19.98
CA ILE A 294 -15.87 -3.19 20.28
C ILE A 294 -14.99 -3.24 21.52
N ASN A 295 -13.94 -2.41 21.58
CA ASN A 295 -13.00 -2.37 22.70
C ASN A 295 -13.66 -1.96 24.03
N ARG A 296 -14.65 -1.06 24.01
CA ARG A 296 -15.44 -0.69 25.20
C ARG A 296 -16.27 -1.87 25.70
N ASN A 297 -16.95 -2.58 24.78
CA ASN A 297 -17.78 -3.72 25.13
C ASN A 297 -16.97 -4.89 25.72
N LEU A 298 -15.75 -5.13 25.21
CA LEU A 298 -14.85 -6.14 25.77
C LEU A 298 -14.42 -5.82 27.19
N LYS A 299 -14.08 -4.53 27.47
CA LYS A 299 -13.69 -4.05 28.80
C LYS A 299 -14.83 -4.05 29.82
N SER A 300 -16.09 -3.94 29.38
CA SER A 300 -17.26 -3.97 30.27
C SER A 300 -17.69 -5.39 30.65
N ASN A 301 -17.19 -6.41 29.94
CA ASN A 301 -17.53 -7.83 30.15
C ASN A 301 -16.35 -8.61 30.81
N SER A 302 -15.22 -7.96 31.04
CA SER A 302 -14.06 -8.48 31.82
C SER A 302 -14.04 -7.90 33.23
#